data_bb155a4b087761ee35fe729d4c3dad08
#
_entry.id   bb155a4b087761ee35fe729d4c3dad08
#
_cell.length_a   1.000
_cell.length_b   1.000
_cell.length_c   1.000
_cell.angle_alpha   90.00
_cell.angle_beta   90.00
_cell.angle_gamma   90.00
#
_symmetry.space_group_name_H-M   'P 1'
#
loop_
_entity.id
_entity.type
_entity.pdbx_description
1 polymer ?
#
loop_
_entity_poly.entity_id
_entity_poly.type
_entity_poly.pdbx_seq_one_letter_code
_entity_poly.pdbx_strand_id
1 'polypeptide(L)'
;WGGTHDTKEAALNGLEVEMGSYTDGLSSDNSNGYDSYYLGNAYLKMIEEGKVPESVVNDKAARILRLIFRTSMNRKKPFGSICTEEHYAAAEAIGNEGIVLLKNAPVAKKSPALLPLKNDCQNILVVGDNATRKLNEGGGSSELKVKDMVSPLDGLRAIYGDRVKYAQGYAAGQPMYGSVNEIPQEVQDKLRAEAVAMAKD
;
A
#
# COMPACT_ATOMS: atom_id res chain seq x y z
N TRP A 1 -9.88 -11.21 1.78
CA TRP A 1 -9.73 -10.87 3.18
C TRP A 1 -11.10 -10.51 3.78
N GLY A 2 -11.63 -11.35 4.71
CA GLY A 2 -12.88 -11.07 5.38
C GLY A 2 -14.14 -10.95 4.50
N GLY A 3 -14.06 -11.40 3.26
CA GLY A 3 -15.19 -11.35 2.32
C GLY A 3 -16.04 -12.62 2.28
N THR A 4 -15.55 -13.70 2.90
CA THR A 4 -16.24 -14.99 2.97
C THR A 4 -16.82 -15.19 4.36
N HIS A 5 -18.09 -15.50 4.48
CA HIS A 5 -18.81 -15.62 5.74
C HIS A 5 -19.62 -16.90 5.87
N ASP A 6 -19.76 -17.68 4.81
CA ASP A 6 -20.51 -18.93 4.77
C ASP A 6 -19.94 -19.87 3.72
N THR A 7 -19.69 -21.12 4.11
CA THR A 7 -19.10 -22.15 3.24
C THR A 7 -20.02 -22.53 2.09
N LYS A 8 -21.31 -22.76 2.35
CA LYS A 8 -22.26 -23.19 1.35
C LYS A 8 -22.51 -22.12 0.29
N GLU A 9 -22.72 -20.89 0.74
CA GLU A 9 -22.92 -19.75 -0.15
C GLU A 9 -21.67 -19.46 -0.99
N ALA A 10 -20.49 -19.49 -0.38
CA ALA A 10 -19.22 -19.35 -1.09
C ALA A 10 -19.03 -20.44 -2.16
N ALA A 11 -19.33 -21.70 -1.81
CA ALA A 11 -19.24 -22.82 -2.73
C ALA A 11 -20.18 -22.69 -3.91
N LEU A 12 -21.46 -22.41 -3.67
CA LEU A 12 -22.51 -22.41 -4.69
C LEU A 12 -22.51 -21.14 -5.55
N ASN A 13 -22.06 -20.00 -5.03
CA ASN A 13 -22.09 -18.70 -5.72
C ASN A 13 -20.77 -18.37 -6.45
N GLY A 14 -19.89 -19.33 -6.66
CA GLY A 14 -18.77 -19.20 -7.60
C GLY A 14 -17.50 -18.57 -7.03
N LEU A 15 -17.24 -18.66 -5.72
CA LEU A 15 -15.95 -18.33 -5.15
C LEU A 15 -14.96 -19.48 -5.39
N GLU A 16 -13.97 -19.28 -6.23
CA GLU A 16 -12.95 -20.29 -6.54
C GLU A 16 -11.74 -20.23 -5.59
N VAL A 17 -11.37 -19.04 -5.11
CA VAL A 17 -10.16 -18.82 -4.31
C VAL A 17 -10.50 -18.01 -3.07
N GLU A 18 -10.19 -18.55 -1.91
CA GLU A 18 -10.30 -17.85 -0.63
C GLU A 18 -8.93 -17.38 -0.15
N MET A 19 -8.84 -16.11 0.26
CA MET A 19 -7.60 -15.45 0.68
C MET A 19 -7.53 -15.29 2.20
N GLY A 20 -7.74 -16.35 2.95
CA GLY A 20 -7.56 -16.39 4.38
C GLY A 20 -8.57 -15.58 5.18
N SER A 21 -9.69 -16.20 5.49
CA SER A 21 -10.70 -15.61 6.37
C SER A 21 -10.71 -16.39 7.68
N TYR A 22 -9.97 -15.93 8.68
CA TYR A 22 -10.15 -16.40 10.05
C TYR A 22 -11.40 -15.75 10.60
N THR A 23 -12.53 -16.40 10.46
CA THR A 23 -13.80 -15.86 10.91
C THR A 23 -14.57 -16.87 11.73
N ASP A 24 -15.59 -16.41 12.36
CA ASP A 24 -16.40 -17.08 13.37
C ASP A 24 -16.61 -18.58 13.12
N GLY A 25 -16.08 -19.39 14.01
CA GLY A 25 -16.25 -20.84 14.02
C GLY A 25 -15.19 -21.63 13.23
N LEU A 26 -14.26 -20.96 12.54
CA LEU A 26 -13.11 -21.61 11.93
C LEU A 26 -11.86 -21.27 12.74
N SER A 27 -11.29 -22.26 13.40
CA SER A 27 -10.10 -22.10 14.24
C SER A 27 -8.83 -22.26 13.42
N SER A 28 -7.79 -21.54 13.82
CA SER A 28 -6.44 -21.67 13.24
C SER A 28 -5.60 -22.77 13.89
N ASP A 29 -6.21 -23.67 14.66
CA ASP A 29 -5.52 -24.66 15.49
C ASP A 29 -4.96 -25.85 14.71
N ASN A 30 -5.23 -25.93 13.43
CA ASN A 30 -4.78 -27.01 12.57
C ASN A 30 -3.31 -26.81 12.16
N SER A 31 -2.61 -27.92 11.98
CA SER A 31 -1.23 -27.94 11.48
C SER A 31 -1.08 -27.31 10.08
N ASN A 32 -2.16 -27.29 9.32
CA ASN A 32 -2.30 -26.57 8.05
C ASN A 32 -3.34 -25.47 8.22
N GLY A 33 -2.94 -24.21 8.21
CA GLY A 33 -3.82 -23.06 8.39
C GLY A 33 -4.95 -22.95 7.36
N TYR A 34 -4.80 -23.56 6.17
CA TYR A 34 -5.84 -23.58 5.14
C TYR A 34 -7.02 -24.49 5.48
N ASP A 35 -6.82 -25.47 6.35
CA ASP A 35 -7.88 -26.43 6.75
C ASP A 35 -9.04 -25.73 7.47
N SER A 36 -8.77 -24.61 8.13
CA SER A 36 -9.76 -23.81 8.86
C SER A 36 -10.48 -22.76 8.01
N TYR A 37 -10.21 -22.69 6.73
CA TYR A 37 -10.91 -21.77 5.83
C TYR A 37 -12.31 -22.29 5.45
N TYR A 38 -13.19 -21.41 5.00
CA TYR A 38 -14.54 -21.77 4.56
C TYR A 38 -14.52 -22.78 3.41
N LEU A 39 -13.59 -22.64 2.48
CA LEU A 39 -13.38 -23.59 1.38
C LEU A 39 -12.38 -24.71 1.73
N GLY A 40 -12.01 -24.86 3.00
CA GLY A 40 -11.18 -25.96 3.51
C GLY A 40 -12.01 -27.14 3.99
N ASN A 41 -11.72 -27.66 5.20
CA ASN A 41 -12.40 -28.84 5.78
C ASN A 41 -13.92 -28.68 5.92
N ALA A 42 -14.41 -27.46 6.17
CA ALA A 42 -15.86 -27.20 6.22
C ALA A 42 -16.53 -27.52 4.86
N TYR A 43 -15.85 -27.20 3.76
CA TYR A 43 -16.35 -27.48 2.41
C TYR A 43 -16.28 -28.99 2.10
N LEU A 44 -15.17 -29.65 2.41
CA LEU A 44 -15.02 -31.08 2.24
C LEU A 44 -16.15 -31.85 2.96
N LYS A 45 -16.41 -31.48 4.22
CA LYS A 45 -17.51 -32.09 5.00
C LYS A 45 -18.88 -31.90 4.36
N MET A 46 -19.16 -30.74 3.76
CA MET A 46 -20.42 -30.49 3.06
C MET A 46 -20.58 -31.35 1.82
N ILE A 47 -19.48 -31.70 1.13
CA ILE A 47 -19.49 -32.60 -0.02
C ILE A 47 -19.75 -34.04 0.45
N GLU A 48 -19.05 -34.49 1.51
CA GLU A 48 -19.24 -35.83 2.10
C GLU A 48 -20.67 -36.03 2.62
N GLU A 49 -21.28 -35.00 3.16
CA GLU A 49 -22.68 -34.99 3.64
C GLU A 49 -23.70 -34.82 2.51
N GLY A 50 -23.26 -34.66 1.26
CA GLY A 50 -24.15 -34.46 0.11
C GLY A 50 -24.86 -33.10 0.07
N LYS A 51 -24.44 -32.13 0.88
CA LYS A 51 -25.00 -30.75 0.93
C LYS A 51 -24.55 -29.90 -0.24
N VAL A 52 -23.38 -30.18 -0.78
CA VAL A 52 -22.81 -29.55 -1.98
C VAL A 52 -22.39 -30.65 -2.94
N PRO A 53 -22.84 -30.63 -4.20
CA PRO A 53 -22.43 -31.63 -5.18
C PRO A 53 -20.93 -31.55 -5.53
N GLU A 54 -20.25 -32.66 -5.70
CA GLU A 54 -18.85 -32.72 -6.15
C GLU A 54 -18.65 -32.01 -7.49
N SER A 55 -19.64 -31.98 -8.35
CA SER A 55 -19.60 -31.25 -9.62
C SER A 55 -19.26 -29.76 -9.47
N VAL A 56 -19.59 -29.16 -8.31
CA VAL A 56 -19.22 -27.76 -8.00
C VAL A 56 -17.71 -27.61 -7.85
N VAL A 57 -17.04 -28.61 -7.22
CA VAL A 57 -15.56 -28.63 -7.10
C VAL A 57 -14.93 -28.76 -8.48
N ASN A 58 -15.48 -29.68 -9.29
CA ASN A 58 -14.98 -29.92 -10.63
C ASN A 58 -15.11 -28.68 -11.54
N ASP A 59 -16.20 -27.93 -11.45
CA ASP A 59 -16.38 -26.66 -12.17
C ASP A 59 -15.36 -25.59 -11.70
N LYS A 60 -15.17 -25.45 -10.39
CA LYS A 60 -14.16 -24.52 -9.84
C LYS A 60 -12.75 -24.87 -10.30
N ALA A 61 -12.37 -26.14 -10.21
CA ALA A 61 -11.07 -26.64 -10.68
C ALA A 61 -10.90 -26.37 -12.19
N ALA A 62 -11.93 -26.60 -12.99
CA ALA A 62 -11.89 -26.33 -14.43
C ALA A 62 -11.70 -24.83 -14.73
N ARG A 63 -12.28 -23.93 -13.93
CA ARG A 63 -12.09 -22.47 -14.09
C ARG A 63 -10.67 -22.06 -13.76
N ILE A 64 -10.11 -22.56 -12.65
CA ILE A 64 -8.72 -22.29 -12.26
C ILE A 64 -7.75 -22.83 -13.31
N LEU A 65 -7.92 -24.08 -13.73
CA LEU A 65 -7.09 -24.69 -14.77
C LEU A 65 -7.15 -23.91 -16.09
N ARG A 66 -8.34 -23.46 -16.48
CA ARG A 66 -8.50 -22.61 -17.68
C ARG A 66 -7.71 -21.31 -17.57
N LEU A 67 -7.69 -20.68 -16.40
CA LEU A 67 -6.89 -19.50 -16.16
C LEU A 67 -5.39 -19.80 -16.27
N ILE A 68 -4.93 -20.88 -15.64
CA ILE A 68 -3.52 -21.32 -15.68
C ILE A 68 -3.08 -21.60 -17.13
N PHE A 69 -3.88 -22.35 -17.91
CA PHE A 69 -3.56 -22.63 -19.31
C PHE A 69 -3.55 -21.38 -20.20
N ARG A 70 -4.40 -20.40 -19.90
CA ARG A 70 -4.44 -19.14 -20.64
C ARG A 70 -3.31 -18.17 -20.29
N THR A 71 -2.74 -18.31 -19.12
CA THR A 71 -1.71 -17.40 -18.56
C THR A 71 -0.36 -18.10 -18.42
N SER A 72 -0.09 -18.71 -17.29
CA SER A 72 1.23 -19.21 -16.92
C SER A 72 1.76 -20.31 -17.84
N MET A 73 0.88 -21.14 -18.39
CA MET A 73 1.25 -22.23 -19.31
C MET A 73 1.15 -21.86 -20.79
N ASN A 74 0.76 -20.65 -21.11
CA ASN A 74 0.68 -20.20 -22.50
C ASN A 74 2.06 -19.77 -23.01
N ARG A 75 2.79 -20.70 -23.61
CA ARG A 75 4.14 -20.47 -24.16
C ARG A 75 4.20 -19.45 -25.30
N LYS A 76 3.06 -19.12 -25.92
CA LYS A 76 2.97 -18.13 -26.99
C LYS A 76 2.82 -16.71 -26.45
N LYS A 77 2.51 -16.55 -25.17
CA LYS A 77 2.37 -15.25 -24.54
C LYS A 77 3.74 -14.79 -24.06
N PRO A 78 4.23 -13.62 -24.50
CA PRO A 78 5.50 -13.09 -24.02
C PRO A 78 5.41 -12.77 -22.52
N PHE A 79 6.52 -12.91 -21.84
CA PHE A 79 6.64 -12.36 -20.49
C PHE A 79 6.51 -10.84 -20.57
N GLY A 80 5.87 -10.26 -19.57
CA GLY A 80 5.86 -8.80 -19.42
C GLY A 80 7.23 -8.26 -19.05
N SER A 81 7.33 -6.96 -19.02
CA SER A 81 8.49 -6.22 -18.50
C SER A 81 8.13 -5.58 -17.16
N ILE A 82 9.15 -5.26 -16.36
CA ILE A 82 9.01 -4.54 -15.10
C ILE A 82 10.03 -3.41 -15.05
N CYS A 83 9.69 -2.32 -14.38
CA CYS A 83 10.58 -1.19 -14.15
C CYS A 83 11.20 -0.62 -15.44
N THR A 84 10.39 -0.49 -16.49
CA THR A 84 10.79 0.23 -17.71
C THR A 84 10.53 1.72 -17.57
N GLU A 85 11.12 2.53 -18.45
CA GLU A 85 10.88 3.99 -18.47
C GLU A 85 9.38 4.30 -18.69
N GLU A 86 8.68 3.51 -19.50
CA GLU A 86 7.25 3.67 -19.70
C GLU A 86 6.46 3.37 -18.42
N HIS A 87 6.91 2.40 -17.60
CA HIS A 87 6.28 2.11 -16.31
C HIS A 87 6.49 3.25 -15.32
N TYR A 88 7.68 3.85 -15.27
CA TYR A 88 7.94 5.02 -14.43
C TYR A 88 7.13 6.23 -14.88
N ALA A 89 7.08 6.52 -16.17
CA ALA A 89 6.27 7.60 -16.71
C ALA A 89 4.77 7.40 -16.42
N ALA A 90 4.26 6.18 -16.53
CA ALA A 90 2.87 5.86 -16.19
C ALA A 90 2.60 6.03 -14.69
N ALA A 91 3.51 5.60 -13.82
CA ALA A 91 3.39 5.76 -12.37
C ALA A 91 3.40 7.24 -11.96
N GLU A 92 4.28 8.04 -12.57
CA GLU A 92 4.33 9.50 -12.37
C GLU A 92 3.03 10.17 -12.84
N ALA A 93 2.54 9.83 -14.02
CA ALA A 93 1.29 10.38 -14.54
C ALA A 93 0.10 10.06 -13.63
N ILE A 94 -0.03 8.81 -13.16
CA ILE A 94 -1.08 8.40 -12.23
C ILE A 94 -0.95 9.15 -10.89
N GLY A 95 0.28 9.29 -10.38
CA GLY A 95 0.55 10.05 -9.16
C GLY A 95 0.13 11.52 -9.29
N ASN A 96 0.49 12.16 -10.39
CA ASN A 96 0.15 13.56 -10.64
C ASN A 96 -1.36 13.77 -10.79
N GLU A 97 -2.06 12.89 -11.48
CA GLU A 97 -3.54 12.92 -11.61
C GLU A 97 -4.25 12.68 -10.26
N GLY A 98 -3.63 11.92 -9.35
CA GLY A 98 -4.18 11.62 -8.03
C GLY A 98 -4.02 12.74 -7.01
N ILE A 99 -3.13 13.73 -7.24
CA ILE A 99 -2.88 14.81 -6.30
C ILE A 99 -3.91 15.93 -6.48
N VAL A 100 -4.67 16.21 -5.40
CA VAL A 100 -5.69 17.25 -5.38
C VAL A 100 -5.24 18.43 -4.52
N LEU A 101 -5.09 19.62 -5.12
CA LEU A 101 -4.76 20.85 -4.41
C LEU A 101 -6.02 21.42 -3.74
N LEU A 102 -6.19 21.16 -2.44
CA LEU A 102 -7.39 21.57 -1.70
C LEU A 102 -7.46 23.09 -1.44
N LYS A 103 -6.30 23.74 -1.28
CA LYS A 103 -6.23 25.18 -0.98
C LYS A 103 -4.91 25.76 -1.48
N ASN A 104 -4.99 26.89 -2.18
CA ASN A 104 -3.84 27.71 -2.60
C ASN A 104 -4.20 29.19 -2.55
N ALA A 105 -4.74 29.62 -1.42
CA ALA A 105 -5.08 31.02 -1.21
C ALA A 105 -3.82 31.87 -0.97
N PRO A 106 -3.81 33.15 -1.39
CA PRO A 106 -2.74 34.07 -1.07
C PRO A 106 -2.48 34.16 0.45
N VAL A 107 -1.24 34.18 0.84
CA VAL A 107 -0.83 34.28 2.25
C VAL A 107 -1.11 35.67 2.82
N ALA A 108 -1.04 36.72 2.00
CA ALA A 108 -1.35 38.09 2.37
C ALA A 108 -2.23 38.78 1.33
N LYS A 109 -2.96 39.84 1.74
CA LYS A 109 -3.98 40.54 0.95
C LYS A 109 -3.54 41.03 -0.45
N LYS A 110 -2.36 40.98 -0.88
CA LYS A 110 -1.90 41.39 -2.21
C LYS A 110 -0.79 40.48 -2.75
N SER A 111 -0.53 39.32 -2.10
CA SER A 111 0.42 38.37 -2.63
C SER A 111 -0.24 37.41 -3.61
N PRO A 112 0.50 36.87 -4.61
CA PRO A 112 0.01 35.77 -5.42
C PRO A 112 -0.14 34.50 -4.58
N ALA A 113 -0.83 33.50 -5.12
CA ALA A 113 -0.82 32.15 -4.57
C ALA A 113 0.63 31.62 -4.52
N LEU A 114 0.94 30.82 -3.51
CA LEU A 114 2.30 30.29 -3.31
C LEU A 114 2.66 29.19 -4.31
N LEU A 115 1.71 28.31 -4.59
CA LEU A 115 1.94 27.20 -5.51
C LEU A 115 1.47 27.53 -6.94
N PRO A 116 2.16 27.03 -7.97
CA PRO A 116 3.41 26.24 -7.89
C PRO A 116 4.58 27.08 -7.39
N LEU A 117 5.53 26.42 -6.70
CA LEU A 117 6.76 27.08 -6.27
C LEU A 117 7.53 27.57 -7.51
N LYS A 118 8.02 28.80 -7.44
CA LYS A 118 8.83 29.35 -8.53
C LYS A 118 10.24 28.76 -8.51
N ASN A 119 10.86 28.66 -9.69
CA ASN A 119 12.24 28.15 -9.82
C ASN A 119 13.29 29.02 -9.12
N ASP A 120 12.98 30.27 -8.85
CA ASP A 120 13.83 31.25 -8.17
C ASP A 120 13.61 31.30 -6.65
N CYS A 121 12.78 30.44 -6.09
CA CYS A 121 12.57 30.31 -4.65
C CYS A 121 13.90 30.05 -3.94
N GLN A 122 14.27 30.92 -2.99
CA GLN A 122 15.62 30.90 -2.37
C GLN A 122 15.72 30.03 -1.14
N ASN A 123 14.66 29.98 -0.32
CA ASN A 123 14.66 29.24 0.93
C ASN A 123 13.43 28.35 0.99
N ILE A 124 13.65 27.07 1.09
CA ILE A 124 12.60 26.04 1.25
C ILE A 124 12.96 25.25 2.50
N LEU A 125 12.18 25.37 3.56
CA LEU A 125 12.30 24.51 4.71
C LEU A 125 11.30 23.37 4.63
N VAL A 126 11.79 22.14 4.55
CA VAL A 126 11.00 20.93 4.62
C VAL A 126 11.00 20.41 6.05
N VAL A 127 9.83 20.22 6.62
CA VAL A 127 9.69 19.76 8.01
C VAL A 127 8.89 18.47 8.04
N GLY A 128 9.39 17.49 8.77
CA GLY A 128 8.68 16.24 9.05
C GLY A 128 9.50 14.99 8.80
N ASP A 129 9.31 14.01 9.65
CA ASP A 129 9.99 12.71 9.55
C ASP A 129 9.69 11.99 8.23
N ASN A 130 8.46 12.12 7.75
CA ASN A 130 8.05 11.50 6.48
C ASN A 130 8.70 12.13 5.24
N ALA A 131 9.32 13.29 5.35
CA ALA A 131 10.02 13.91 4.24
C ALA A 131 11.24 13.10 3.74
N THR A 132 11.85 12.32 4.64
CA THR A 132 13.02 11.47 4.34
C THR A 132 12.66 10.01 4.13
N ARG A 133 11.44 9.62 4.47
CA ARG A 133 11.01 8.22 4.39
C ARG A 133 10.73 7.81 2.95
N LYS A 134 11.25 6.66 2.61
CA LYS A 134 10.97 5.99 1.33
C LYS A 134 9.85 4.98 1.56
N LEU A 135 8.61 5.48 1.67
CA LEU A 135 7.43 4.68 1.93
C LEU A 135 6.63 4.53 0.63
N ASN A 136 6.53 3.30 0.16
CA ASN A 136 5.77 2.95 -1.05
C ASN A 136 4.54 2.10 -0.74
N GLU A 137 4.34 1.74 0.53
CA GLU A 137 3.25 0.87 0.98
C GLU A 137 2.89 1.14 2.44
N GLY A 138 1.78 0.54 2.88
CA GLY A 138 1.31 0.59 4.27
C GLY A 138 1.78 -0.57 5.16
N GLY A 139 2.66 -1.44 4.64
CA GLY A 139 3.13 -2.65 5.33
C GLY A 139 2.20 -3.86 5.14
N GLY A 140 2.56 -4.98 5.74
CA GLY A 140 1.84 -6.25 5.63
C GLY A 140 1.83 -6.81 4.20
N SER A 141 0.67 -7.22 3.70
CA SER A 141 0.54 -7.80 2.36
C SER A 141 0.75 -6.80 1.21
N SER A 142 0.79 -5.52 1.48
CA SER A 142 1.14 -4.48 0.50
C SER A 142 2.63 -4.15 0.45
N GLU A 143 3.45 -4.80 1.27
CA GLU A 143 4.89 -4.60 1.30
C GLU A 143 5.55 -5.12 0.03
N LEU A 144 6.01 -4.20 -0.80
CA LEU A 144 6.64 -4.50 -2.08
C LEU A 144 8.15 -4.21 -2.02
N LYS A 145 8.92 -5.11 -2.62
CA LYS A 145 10.35 -4.86 -2.89
C LYS A 145 10.48 -3.98 -4.11
N VAL A 146 10.56 -2.67 -3.90
CA VAL A 146 10.73 -1.71 -5.00
C VAL A 146 12.20 -1.59 -5.39
N LYS A 147 12.44 -1.33 -6.66
CA LYS A 147 13.79 -1.11 -7.19
C LYS A 147 14.33 0.26 -6.80
N ASP A 148 13.51 1.29 -7.01
CA ASP A 148 13.88 2.68 -6.80
C ASP A 148 12.81 3.40 -6.00
N MET A 149 13.21 4.25 -5.07
CA MET A 149 12.33 5.13 -4.31
C MET A 149 12.95 6.51 -4.16
N VAL A 150 12.12 7.53 -4.34
CA VAL A 150 12.49 8.94 -4.13
C VAL A 150 11.69 9.46 -2.96
N SER A 151 12.37 9.97 -1.93
CA SER A 151 11.67 10.65 -0.83
C SER A 151 11.22 12.06 -1.26
N PRO A 152 10.21 12.65 -0.60
CA PRO A 152 9.81 14.04 -0.86
C PRO A 152 10.99 15.03 -0.77
N LEU A 153 11.88 14.84 0.19
CA LEU A 153 13.08 15.67 0.35
C LEU A 153 14.07 15.50 -0.80
N ASP A 154 14.32 14.27 -1.24
CA ASP A 154 15.18 13.98 -2.39
C ASP A 154 14.63 14.62 -3.67
N GLY A 155 13.33 14.52 -3.91
CA GLY A 155 12.65 15.12 -5.05
C GLY A 155 12.77 16.66 -5.06
N LEU A 156 12.56 17.31 -3.92
CA LEU A 156 12.71 18.75 -3.81
C LEU A 156 14.18 19.18 -3.99
N ARG A 157 15.14 18.45 -3.42
CA ARG A 157 16.57 18.74 -3.60
C ARG A 157 17.04 18.56 -5.03
N ALA A 158 16.48 17.62 -5.76
CA ALA A 158 16.80 17.45 -7.18
C ALA A 158 16.41 18.68 -8.03
N ILE A 159 15.38 19.41 -7.63
CA ILE A 159 14.90 20.61 -8.34
C ILE A 159 15.58 21.89 -7.80
N TYR A 160 15.66 22.05 -6.48
CA TYR A 160 16.04 23.30 -5.84
C TYR A 160 17.44 23.29 -5.21
N GLY A 161 18.12 22.15 -5.18
CA GLY A 161 19.50 22.02 -4.67
C GLY A 161 19.64 22.43 -3.19
N ASP A 162 20.72 23.16 -2.89
CA ASP A 162 21.07 23.60 -1.54
C ASP A 162 20.10 24.63 -0.93
N ARG A 163 19.16 25.13 -1.70
CA ARG A 163 18.09 25.99 -1.21
C ARG A 163 17.08 25.26 -0.34
N VAL A 164 17.12 23.90 -0.35
CA VAL A 164 16.24 23.04 0.45
C VAL A 164 16.92 22.67 1.75
N LYS A 165 16.46 23.26 2.86
CA LYS A 165 16.83 22.88 4.22
C LYS A 165 15.84 21.87 4.76
N TYR A 166 16.26 21.09 5.72
CA TYR A 166 15.43 20.05 6.35
C TYR A 166 15.52 20.11 7.87
N ALA A 167 14.37 20.01 8.52
CA ALA A 167 14.25 19.79 9.94
C ALA A 167 13.31 18.61 10.20
N GLN A 168 13.68 17.69 11.08
CA GLN A 168 12.83 16.53 11.36
C GLN A 168 11.47 16.93 11.96
N GLY A 169 11.44 17.89 12.88
CA GLY A 169 10.23 18.45 13.45
C GLY A 169 9.45 17.53 14.39
N TYR A 170 9.36 16.25 14.05
CA TYR A 170 8.79 15.19 14.87
C TYR A 170 9.41 13.84 14.50
N ALA A 171 9.31 12.85 15.38
CA ALA A 171 9.69 11.48 15.10
C ALA A 171 8.43 10.59 15.06
N ALA A 172 8.25 9.87 13.98
CA ALA A 172 7.10 8.97 13.78
C ALA A 172 7.39 7.50 14.14
N GLY A 173 8.63 7.19 14.56
CA GLY A 173 9.04 5.82 14.85
C GLY A 173 9.17 4.96 13.58
N GLN A 174 9.39 3.66 13.76
CA GLN A 174 9.47 2.72 12.64
C GLN A 174 8.07 2.39 12.13
N PRO A 175 7.85 2.38 10.82
CA PRO A 175 6.59 1.92 10.25
C PRO A 175 6.49 0.40 10.46
N MET A 176 5.67 -0.03 11.41
CA MET A 176 5.38 -1.44 11.63
C MET A 176 3.87 -1.65 11.69
N TYR A 177 3.39 -2.60 10.93
CA TYR A 177 1.98 -2.97 10.96
C TYR A 177 1.57 -3.41 12.38
N GLY A 178 0.54 -2.76 12.92
CA GLY A 178 -0.04 -3.09 14.22
C GLY A 178 0.80 -2.69 15.45
N SER A 179 1.92 -1.97 15.29
CA SER A 179 2.69 -1.44 16.41
C SER A 179 2.51 0.06 16.59
N VAL A 180 2.41 0.48 17.84
CA VAL A 180 2.47 1.89 18.22
C VAL A 180 3.88 2.15 18.76
N ASN A 181 4.65 2.98 18.07
CA ASN A 181 5.95 3.42 18.56
C ASN A 181 5.74 4.66 19.42
N GLU A 182 5.84 4.50 20.72
CA GLU A 182 5.80 5.62 21.65
C GLU A 182 7.16 6.34 21.64
N ILE A 183 7.18 7.54 21.11
CA ILE A 183 8.34 8.42 21.15
C ILE A 183 8.19 9.35 22.35
N PRO A 184 9.19 9.43 23.26
CA PRO A 184 9.12 10.32 24.43
C PRO A 184 8.78 11.76 24.05
N GLN A 185 7.91 12.39 24.81
CA GLN A 185 7.44 13.76 24.54
C GLN A 185 8.60 14.77 24.50
N GLU A 186 9.61 14.60 25.36
CA GLU A 186 10.80 15.43 25.37
C GLU A 186 11.53 15.43 24.01
N VAL A 187 11.63 14.27 23.36
CA VAL A 187 12.23 14.14 22.02
C VAL A 187 11.39 14.90 20.99
N GLN A 188 10.07 14.77 21.06
CA GLN A 188 9.15 15.48 20.18
C GLN A 188 9.26 17.00 20.34
N ASP A 189 9.33 17.48 21.60
CA ASP A 189 9.43 18.90 21.89
C ASP A 189 10.75 19.50 21.42
N LYS A 190 11.86 18.76 21.56
CA LYS A 190 13.17 19.17 21.04
C LYS A 190 13.15 19.32 19.53
N LEU A 191 12.66 18.29 18.80
CA LEU A 191 12.58 18.31 17.34
C LEU A 191 11.69 19.46 16.83
N ARG A 192 10.59 19.71 17.51
CA ARG A 192 9.71 20.85 17.19
C ARG A 192 10.40 22.18 17.38
N ALA A 193 11.12 22.35 18.51
CA ALA A 193 11.85 23.58 18.81
C ALA A 193 12.94 23.87 17.75
N GLU A 194 13.67 22.85 17.32
CA GLU A 194 14.66 22.95 16.24
C GLU A 194 14.03 23.39 14.92
N ALA A 195 12.91 22.77 14.52
CA ALA A 195 12.20 23.14 13.30
C ALA A 195 11.67 24.58 13.34
N VAL A 196 11.13 25.02 14.49
CA VAL A 196 10.66 26.38 14.68
C VAL A 196 11.82 27.39 14.64
N ALA A 197 12.98 27.06 15.19
CA ALA A 197 14.17 27.91 15.09
C ALA A 197 14.59 28.09 13.63
N MET A 198 14.71 26.98 12.87
CA MET A 198 15.07 27.02 11.45
C MET A 198 14.05 27.75 10.56
N ALA A 199 12.80 27.81 10.96
CA ALA A 199 11.76 28.52 10.20
C ALA A 199 11.78 30.04 10.40
N LYS A 200 12.54 30.54 11.37
CA LYS A 200 12.69 31.98 11.64
C LYS A 200 13.88 32.60 10.90
N ASP A 201 14.83 31.78 10.47
CA ASP A 201 16.00 32.16 9.68
C ASP A 201 15.69 32.24 8.18
#